data_0ed4da88661bb7054e2d504f83c974f9
#
_entry.id   0ed4da88661bb7054e2d504f83c974f9
#
_cell.length_a   1.000
_cell.length_b   1.000
_cell.length_c   1.000
_cell.angle_alpha   90.00
_cell.angle_beta   90.00
_cell.angle_gamma   90.00
#
_symmetry.space_group_name_H-M   'P 1'
#
loop_
_entity.id
_entity.type
_entity.pdbx_description
1 polymer ?
#
loop_
_entity_poly.entity_id
_entity_poly.type
_entity_poly.pdbx_seq_one_letter_code
_entity_poly.pdbx_strand_id
1 'polypeptide(L)'
;MKPRDIFIKACNEIAIPFIAMGFKPSKNGQCLKKISKDKNLTFEIWFRSSVYNSSCSVAIYPLITITCKNLKKWVQEENLNVNDDGLVYHNHIGYLSPINQYQSWDLAGLSYAPSVKTIIDLLEKYACPIFDLFENRQMAIDFIMQHGCCFNQYTKDSLLALPYMLRYLSLIHI
;
A
#
# COMPACT_ATOMS: atom_id res chain seq x y z
N MET A 1 -26.63 -10.92 -6.02
CA MET A 1 -25.74 -10.66 -4.87
C MET A 1 -25.69 -9.15 -4.64
N LYS A 2 -25.67 -8.68 -3.39
CA LYS A 2 -25.55 -7.23 -3.12
C LYS A 2 -24.18 -6.73 -3.52
N PRO A 3 -24.00 -5.46 -3.96
CA PRO A 3 -22.71 -4.91 -4.34
C PRO A 3 -21.62 -5.08 -3.26
N ARG A 4 -22.02 -4.93 -2.00
CA ARG A 4 -21.13 -5.13 -0.85
C ARG A 4 -20.60 -6.55 -0.75
N ASP A 5 -21.45 -7.55 -1.01
CA ASP A 5 -21.06 -8.97 -0.92
C ASP A 5 -20.08 -9.33 -2.04
N ILE A 6 -20.29 -8.78 -3.26
CA ILE A 6 -19.37 -8.94 -4.40
C ILE A 6 -18.01 -8.36 -4.05
N PHE A 7 -17.99 -7.13 -3.51
CA PHE A 7 -16.76 -6.44 -3.11
C PHE A 7 -15.98 -7.23 -2.04
N ILE A 8 -16.64 -7.67 -0.96
CA ILE A 8 -15.98 -8.42 0.11
C ILE A 8 -15.47 -9.78 -0.41
N LYS A 9 -16.24 -10.46 -1.27
CA LYS A 9 -15.81 -11.70 -1.91
C LYS A 9 -14.52 -11.47 -2.69
N ALA A 10 -14.44 -10.42 -3.50
CA ALA A 10 -13.24 -10.07 -4.26
C ALA A 10 -12.05 -9.75 -3.34
N CYS A 11 -12.26 -8.96 -2.27
CA CYS A 11 -11.20 -8.70 -1.29
C CYS A 11 -10.62 -10.01 -0.71
N ASN A 12 -11.48 -10.96 -0.36
CA ASN A 12 -11.04 -12.24 0.19
C ASN A 12 -10.30 -13.10 -0.84
N GLU A 13 -10.74 -13.13 -2.10
CA GLU A 13 -10.05 -13.86 -3.17
C GLU A 13 -8.69 -13.23 -3.50
N ILE A 14 -8.62 -11.89 -3.59
CA ILE A 14 -7.35 -11.18 -3.78
C ILE A 14 -6.39 -11.43 -2.61
N ALA A 15 -6.90 -11.58 -1.39
CA ALA A 15 -6.08 -11.79 -0.19
C ALA A 15 -5.30 -13.12 -0.19
N ILE A 16 -5.77 -14.16 -0.89
CA ILE A 16 -5.23 -15.53 -0.81
C ILE A 16 -3.70 -15.58 -0.98
N PRO A 17 -3.10 -15.08 -2.08
CA PRO A 17 -1.65 -15.15 -2.26
C PRO A 17 -0.89 -14.33 -1.20
N PHE A 18 -1.43 -13.19 -0.77
CA PHE A 18 -0.77 -12.33 0.21
C PHE A 18 -0.81 -12.89 1.63
N ILE A 19 -1.83 -13.68 1.98
CA ILE A 19 -1.86 -14.41 3.26
C ILE A 19 -0.69 -15.39 3.32
N ALA A 20 -0.38 -16.09 2.23
CA ALA A 20 0.80 -16.95 2.14
C ALA A 20 2.13 -16.18 2.30
N MET A 21 2.15 -14.87 1.94
CA MET A 21 3.30 -13.96 2.13
C MET A 21 3.33 -13.34 3.55
N GLY A 22 2.44 -13.75 4.46
CA GLY A 22 2.40 -13.29 5.85
C GLY A 22 1.48 -12.11 6.14
N PHE A 23 0.69 -11.66 5.17
CA PHE A 23 -0.34 -10.66 5.42
C PHE A 23 -1.53 -11.27 6.18
N LYS A 24 -2.16 -10.47 7.03
CA LYS A 24 -3.36 -10.85 7.79
C LYS A 24 -4.53 -9.95 7.40
N PRO A 25 -5.70 -10.53 7.10
CA PRO A 25 -6.89 -9.73 6.82
C PRO A 25 -7.34 -8.93 8.05
N SER A 26 -7.80 -7.72 7.82
CA SER A 26 -8.39 -6.83 8.80
C SER A 26 -9.54 -6.02 8.18
N LYS A 27 -10.31 -5.29 8.98
CA LYS A 27 -11.42 -4.47 8.49
C LYS A 27 -12.40 -5.26 7.60
N ASN A 28 -12.78 -6.46 8.04
CA ASN A 28 -13.66 -7.37 7.27
C ASN A 28 -13.10 -7.69 5.86
N GLY A 29 -11.80 -7.95 5.75
CA GLY A 29 -11.12 -8.28 4.48
C GLY A 29 -10.75 -7.07 3.61
N GLN A 30 -11.15 -5.84 3.97
CA GLN A 30 -10.87 -4.65 3.18
C GLN A 30 -9.44 -4.12 3.35
N CYS A 31 -8.68 -4.68 4.29
CA CYS A 31 -7.28 -4.34 4.50
C CYS A 31 -6.49 -5.61 4.80
N LEU A 32 -5.34 -5.74 4.18
CA LEU A 32 -4.35 -6.76 4.48
C LEU A 32 -3.18 -6.07 5.18
N LYS A 33 -2.75 -6.60 6.33
CA LYS A 33 -1.65 -6.05 7.12
C LYS A 33 -0.54 -7.05 7.29
N LYS A 34 0.70 -6.60 7.12
CA LYS A 34 1.92 -7.32 7.49
C LYS A 34 2.80 -6.39 8.31
N ILE A 35 3.38 -6.90 9.39
CA ILE A 35 4.33 -6.18 10.22
C ILE A 35 5.73 -6.64 9.83
N SER A 36 6.67 -5.69 9.67
CA SER A 36 8.07 -5.99 9.36
C SER A 36 8.72 -6.86 10.45
N LYS A 37 9.80 -7.53 10.11
CA LYS A 37 10.53 -8.43 11.05
C LYS A 37 11.01 -7.69 12.30
N ASP A 38 11.45 -6.44 12.16
CA ASP A 38 11.87 -5.56 13.27
C ASP A 38 10.70 -4.93 14.04
N LYS A 39 9.45 -5.20 13.63
CA LYS A 39 8.19 -4.69 14.22
C LYS A 39 8.03 -3.17 14.18
N ASN A 40 8.81 -2.49 13.37
CA ASN A 40 8.77 -1.03 13.26
C ASN A 40 7.88 -0.55 12.10
N LEU A 41 7.83 -1.30 11.01
CA LEU A 41 7.00 -0.96 9.86
C LEU A 41 5.73 -1.80 9.82
N THR A 42 4.67 -1.20 9.29
CA THR A 42 3.43 -1.88 8.93
C THR A 42 3.17 -1.67 7.44
N PHE A 43 3.06 -2.76 6.72
CA PHE A 43 2.69 -2.81 5.32
C PHE A 43 1.20 -3.08 5.21
N GLU A 44 0.49 -2.28 4.44
CA GLU A 44 -0.96 -2.43 4.26
C GLU A 44 -1.33 -2.39 2.78
N ILE A 45 -2.22 -3.30 2.40
CA ILE A 45 -2.94 -3.26 1.13
C ILE A 45 -4.40 -2.96 1.47
N TRP A 46 -4.88 -1.82 1.01
CA TRP A 46 -6.25 -1.38 1.23
C TRP A 46 -7.09 -1.56 -0.02
N PHE A 47 -8.29 -2.06 0.15
CA PHE A 47 -9.31 -2.13 -0.88
C PHE A 47 -10.40 -1.13 -0.57
N ARG A 48 -10.48 -0.06 -1.36
CA ARG A 48 -11.55 0.92 -1.27
C ARG A 48 -12.66 0.60 -2.25
N SER A 49 -13.88 0.89 -1.88
CA SER A 49 -15.08 0.67 -2.66
C SER A 49 -15.71 2.02 -3.02
N SER A 50 -16.32 2.12 -4.19
CA SER A 50 -17.14 3.31 -4.53
C SER A 50 -18.40 3.37 -3.68
N VAL A 51 -18.81 4.59 -3.35
CA VAL A 51 -20.13 4.83 -2.73
C VAL A 51 -21.27 4.71 -3.74
N TYR A 52 -20.96 4.75 -5.04
CA TYR A 52 -21.90 4.65 -6.14
C TYR A 52 -22.05 3.23 -6.70
N ASN A 53 -21.56 2.22 -5.99
CA ASN A 53 -21.69 0.84 -6.44
C ASN A 53 -23.15 0.41 -6.54
N SER A 54 -23.47 -0.29 -7.62
CA SER A 54 -24.78 -0.86 -7.94
C SER A 54 -24.67 -2.34 -8.26
N SER A 55 -25.79 -3.01 -8.52
CA SER A 55 -25.79 -4.41 -8.95
C SER A 55 -25.07 -4.65 -10.29
N CYS A 56 -24.94 -3.60 -11.10
CA CYS A 56 -24.33 -3.66 -12.45
C CYS A 56 -22.90 -3.08 -12.50
N SER A 57 -22.44 -2.44 -11.43
CA SER A 57 -21.07 -1.86 -11.37
C SER A 57 -20.60 -1.82 -9.92
N VAL A 58 -19.52 -2.55 -9.65
CA VAL A 58 -18.89 -2.64 -8.32
C VAL A 58 -17.42 -2.30 -8.45
N ALA A 59 -17.07 -1.06 -8.15
CA ALA A 59 -15.70 -0.59 -8.29
C ALA A 59 -14.84 -0.91 -7.06
N ILE A 60 -13.61 -1.36 -7.30
CA ILE A 60 -12.57 -1.57 -6.31
C ILE A 60 -11.32 -0.74 -6.64
N TYR A 61 -10.71 -0.13 -5.63
CA TYR A 61 -9.54 0.73 -5.72
C TYR A 61 -8.45 0.23 -4.77
N PRO A 62 -7.47 -0.55 -5.24
CA PRO A 62 -6.37 -1.02 -4.40
C PRO A 62 -5.35 0.10 -4.14
N LEU A 63 -4.94 0.22 -2.88
CA LEU A 63 -3.95 1.18 -2.39
C LEU A 63 -2.92 0.44 -1.56
N ILE A 64 -1.69 0.92 -1.55
CA ILE A 64 -0.68 0.46 -0.60
C ILE A 64 -0.30 1.56 0.37
N THR A 65 0.04 1.17 1.59
CA THR A 65 0.49 2.08 2.64
C THR A 65 1.62 1.44 3.43
N ILE A 66 2.64 2.22 3.72
CA ILE A 66 3.72 1.87 4.64
C ILE A 66 3.72 2.89 5.75
N THR A 67 3.60 2.44 6.99
CA THR A 67 3.69 3.29 8.18
C THR A 67 4.83 2.84 9.07
N CYS A 68 5.46 3.79 9.78
CA CYS A 68 6.58 3.58 10.67
C CYS A 68 6.20 3.98 12.11
N LYS A 69 6.26 3.02 13.04
CA LYS A 69 5.92 3.24 14.44
C LYS A 69 6.86 4.25 15.11
N ASN A 70 8.17 4.13 14.85
CA ASN A 70 9.16 5.04 15.44
C ASN A 70 9.05 6.45 14.85
N LEU A 71 8.73 6.58 13.57
CA LEU A 71 8.46 7.88 12.95
C LEU A 71 7.26 8.56 13.60
N LYS A 72 6.17 7.83 13.79
CA LYS A 72 4.99 8.35 14.50
C LYS A 72 5.34 8.85 15.90
N LYS A 73 6.09 8.07 16.67
CA LYS A 73 6.51 8.44 18.01
C LYS A 73 7.38 9.71 18.01
N TRP A 74 8.34 9.78 17.11
CA TRP A 74 9.21 10.95 16.97
C TRP A 74 8.42 12.22 16.60
N VAL A 75 7.51 12.15 15.63
CA VAL A 75 6.64 13.28 15.24
C VAL A 75 5.82 13.79 16.42
N GLN A 76 5.33 12.88 17.28
CA GLN A 76 4.60 13.25 18.50
C GLN A 76 5.49 13.88 19.56
N GLU A 77 6.70 13.35 19.77
CA GLU A 77 7.67 13.87 20.76
C GLU A 77 8.17 15.29 20.38
N GLU A 78 8.38 15.55 19.10
CA GLU A 78 8.84 16.85 18.59
C GLU A 78 7.68 17.86 18.40
N ASN A 79 6.45 17.51 18.75
CA ASN A 79 5.26 18.35 18.53
C ASN A 79 5.14 18.90 17.09
N LEU A 80 5.58 18.13 16.11
CA LEU A 80 5.45 18.50 14.71
C LEU A 80 3.96 18.46 14.37
N ASN A 81 3.43 19.59 13.96
CA ASN A 81 2.01 19.76 13.62
C ASN A 81 1.68 19.11 12.27
N VAL A 82 1.93 17.80 12.18
CA VAL A 82 1.68 16.98 10.99
C VAL A 82 0.63 15.96 11.38
N ASN A 83 -0.50 15.94 10.68
CA ASN A 83 -1.51 14.88 10.77
C ASN A 83 -0.91 13.57 10.25
N ASP A 84 0.14 13.09 10.89
CA ASP A 84 0.95 12.02 10.40
C ASP A 84 0.91 10.85 11.37
N ASP A 85 0.28 9.79 10.96
CA ASP A 85 0.26 8.50 11.67
C ASP A 85 1.56 7.69 11.49
N GLY A 86 2.69 8.39 11.19
CA GLY A 86 3.96 7.77 10.85
C GLY A 86 3.98 7.28 9.41
N LEU A 87 3.26 7.95 8.51
CA LEU A 87 3.17 7.59 7.11
C LEU A 87 4.54 7.73 6.43
N VAL A 88 5.02 6.63 5.84
CA VAL A 88 6.26 6.59 5.05
C VAL A 88 5.94 6.65 3.57
N TYR A 89 4.98 5.85 3.13
CA TYR A 89 4.60 5.80 1.72
C TYR A 89 3.13 5.42 1.58
N HIS A 90 2.46 6.05 0.62
CA HIS A 90 1.08 5.74 0.26
C HIS A 90 0.90 5.98 -1.23
N ASN A 91 0.37 5.00 -1.93
CA ASN A 91 0.07 5.18 -3.35
C ASN A 91 -1.02 4.22 -3.84
N HIS A 92 -1.67 4.60 -4.94
CA HIS A 92 -2.63 3.78 -5.65
C HIS A 92 -1.88 2.85 -6.62
N ILE A 93 -2.31 1.58 -6.72
CA ILE A 93 -1.60 0.58 -7.54
C ILE A 93 -1.50 0.97 -9.02
N GLY A 94 -2.45 1.72 -9.54
CA GLY A 94 -2.41 2.22 -10.91
C GLY A 94 -1.20 3.13 -11.18
N TYR A 95 -0.80 3.96 -10.22
CA TYR A 95 0.40 4.81 -10.33
C TYR A 95 1.72 4.06 -10.14
N LEU A 96 1.67 2.84 -9.58
CA LEU A 96 2.84 1.98 -9.42
C LEU A 96 3.12 1.12 -10.65
N SER A 97 2.23 1.13 -11.62
CA SER A 97 2.19 0.22 -12.77
C SER A 97 2.21 0.97 -14.11
N PRO A 98 2.34 0.27 -15.24
CA PRO A 98 2.27 0.87 -16.58
C PRO A 98 1.00 1.66 -16.87
N ILE A 99 -0.06 1.45 -16.09
CA ILE A 99 -1.33 2.20 -16.19
C ILE A 99 -1.08 3.69 -15.94
N ASN A 100 -0.18 4.02 -15.00
CA ASN A 100 0.27 5.38 -14.66
C ASN A 100 -0.85 6.40 -14.43
N GLN A 101 -1.98 5.95 -13.88
CA GLN A 101 -3.13 6.79 -13.54
C GLN A 101 -3.95 6.17 -12.41
N TYR A 102 -4.84 6.97 -11.83
CA TYR A 102 -5.85 6.47 -10.90
C TYR A 102 -6.83 5.57 -11.64
N GLN A 103 -6.92 4.30 -11.23
CA GLN A 103 -7.68 3.27 -11.91
C GLN A 103 -8.61 2.56 -10.93
N SER A 104 -9.83 2.30 -11.35
CA SER A 104 -10.73 1.35 -10.69
C SER A 104 -10.88 0.09 -11.54
N TRP A 105 -11.18 -1.01 -10.88
CA TRP A 105 -11.55 -2.27 -11.53
C TRP A 105 -13.00 -2.60 -11.21
N ASP A 106 -13.76 -2.98 -12.23
CA ASP A 106 -15.15 -3.39 -12.04
C ASP A 106 -15.22 -4.88 -11.67
N LEU A 107 -15.98 -5.16 -10.62
CA LEU A 107 -16.21 -6.51 -10.10
C LEU A 107 -17.60 -7.06 -10.49
N ALA A 108 -18.33 -6.39 -11.39
CA ALA A 108 -19.65 -6.84 -11.80
C ALA A 108 -19.58 -7.84 -12.99
N GLY A 109 -20.41 -8.85 -12.93
CA GLY A 109 -20.63 -9.78 -14.05
C GLY A 109 -19.36 -10.42 -14.58
N LEU A 110 -19.14 -10.33 -15.90
CA LEU A 110 -18.00 -10.96 -16.58
C LEU A 110 -16.64 -10.29 -16.24
N SER A 111 -16.66 -9.08 -15.71
CA SER A 111 -15.43 -8.35 -15.32
C SER A 111 -14.82 -8.87 -14.02
N TYR A 112 -15.55 -9.64 -13.21
CA TYR A 112 -15.12 -10.08 -11.90
C TYR A 112 -13.78 -10.81 -11.91
N ALA A 113 -13.73 -11.95 -12.59
CA ALA A 113 -12.53 -12.79 -12.57
C ALA A 113 -11.30 -12.13 -13.23
N PRO A 114 -11.42 -11.47 -14.41
CA PRO A 114 -10.32 -10.68 -14.95
C PRO A 114 -9.82 -9.57 -14.02
N SER A 115 -10.72 -8.84 -13.35
CA SER A 115 -10.36 -7.77 -12.43
C SER A 115 -9.60 -8.29 -11.21
N VAL A 116 -10.10 -9.35 -10.57
CA VAL A 116 -9.43 -10.00 -9.44
C VAL A 116 -8.03 -10.44 -9.82
N LYS A 117 -7.88 -11.15 -10.96
CA LYS A 117 -6.58 -11.60 -11.45
C LYS A 117 -5.64 -10.43 -11.72
N THR A 118 -6.09 -9.40 -12.44
CA THR A 118 -5.28 -8.22 -12.76
C THR A 118 -4.79 -7.52 -11.50
N ILE A 119 -5.65 -7.36 -10.48
CA ILE A 119 -5.26 -6.73 -9.21
C ILE A 119 -4.18 -7.55 -8.50
N ILE A 120 -4.32 -8.87 -8.45
CA ILE A 120 -3.29 -9.76 -7.86
C ILE A 120 -1.97 -9.58 -8.60
N ASP A 121 -1.97 -9.72 -9.94
CA ASP A 121 -0.77 -9.60 -10.78
C ASP A 121 -0.06 -8.23 -10.58
N LEU A 122 -0.84 -7.14 -10.48
CA LEU A 122 -0.29 -5.81 -10.26
C LEU A 122 0.29 -5.63 -8.86
N LEU A 123 -0.39 -6.13 -7.83
CA LEU A 123 0.11 -6.07 -6.45
C LEU A 123 1.38 -6.90 -6.27
N GLU A 124 1.43 -8.10 -6.78
CA GLU A 124 2.62 -8.96 -6.73
C GLU A 124 3.80 -8.31 -7.45
N LYS A 125 3.57 -7.80 -8.66
CA LYS A 125 4.64 -7.28 -9.51
C LYS A 125 5.15 -5.90 -9.09
N TYR A 126 4.29 -5.02 -8.56
CA TYR A 126 4.64 -3.61 -8.34
C TYR A 126 4.57 -3.17 -6.87
N ALA A 127 3.74 -3.79 -6.03
CA ALA A 127 3.65 -3.44 -4.63
C ALA A 127 4.58 -4.29 -3.74
N CYS A 128 4.63 -5.61 -3.96
CA CYS A 128 5.46 -6.50 -3.15
C CYS A 128 6.95 -6.14 -3.17
N PRO A 129 7.59 -5.79 -4.31
CA PRO A 129 8.99 -5.35 -4.32
C PRO A 129 9.25 -4.11 -3.45
N ILE A 130 8.27 -3.19 -3.35
CA ILE A 130 8.39 -2.03 -2.47
C ILE A 130 8.36 -2.47 -1.01
N PHE A 131 7.45 -3.36 -0.62
CA PHE A 131 7.41 -3.90 0.74
C PHE A 131 8.70 -4.66 1.08
N ASP A 132 9.23 -5.45 0.16
CA ASP A 132 10.47 -6.21 0.37
C ASP A 132 11.68 -5.28 0.52
N LEU A 133 11.75 -4.18 -0.23
CA LEU A 133 12.78 -3.15 -0.05
C LEU A 133 12.74 -2.59 1.38
N PHE A 134 11.56 -2.27 1.88
CA PHE A 134 11.39 -1.70 3.23
C PHE A 134 11.55 -2.72 4.37
N GLU A 135 11.55 -4.03 4.09
CA GLU A 135 11.91 -5.04 5.11
C GLU A 135 13.36 -4.91 5.57
N ASN A 136 14.25 -4.32 4.75
CA ASN A 136 15.60 -3.96 5.14
C ASN A 136 15.72 -2.42 5.22
N ARG A 137 15.71 -1.90 6.45
CA ARG A 137 15.75 -0.46 6.69
C ARG A 137 16.90 0.25 5.99
N GLN A 138 18.12 -0.30 6.07
CA GLN A 138 19.29 0.33 5.46
C GLN A 138 19.16 0.38 3.95
N MET A 139 18.75 -0.71 3.32
CA MET A 139 18.53 -0.75 1.87
C MET A 139 17.46 0.27 1.43
N ALA A 140 16.38 0.41 2.22
CA ALA A 140 15.35 1.39 1.91
C ALA A 140 15.88 2.84 1.99
N ILE A 141 16.70 3.15 3.02
CA ILE A 141 17.33 4.47 3.17
C ILE A 141 18.26 4.74 2.00
N ASP A 142 19.17 3.82 1.70
CA ASP A 142 20.15 3.96 0.62
C ASP A 142 19.45 4.14 -0.74
N PHE A 143 18.40 3.36 -0.98
CA PHE A 143 17.60 3.48 -2.19
C PHE A 143 16.94 4.87 -2.30
N ILE A 144 16.26 5.32 -1.24
CA ILE A 144 15.56 6.61 -1.22
C ILE A 144 16.55 7.77 -1.38
N MET A 145 17.75 7.68 -0.79
CA MET A 145 18.80 8.69 -0.96
C MET A 145 19.27 8.82 -2.40
N GLN A 146 19.31 7.72 -3.14
CA GLN A 146 19.81 7.71 -4.53
C GLN A 146 18.69 7.98 -5.54
N HIS A 147 17.47 7.56 -5.28
CA HIS A 147 16.39 7.50 -6.25
C HIS A 147 15.10 8.21 -5.80
N GLY A 148 15.05 8.78 -4.58
CA GLY A 148 13.82 9.29 -4.00
C GLY A 148 12.79 8.17 -3.85
N CYS A 149 11.52 8.48 -4.11
CA CYS A 149 10.43 7.50 -4.12
C CYS A 149 10.19 6.86 -5.50
N CYS A 150 11.17 6.92 -6.39
CA CYS A 150 11.09 6.30 -7.72
C CYS A 150 11.39 4.79 -7.64
N PHE A 151 10.51 4.03 -6.99
CA PHE A 151 10.68 2.58 -6.74
C PHE A 151 10.67 1.73 -8.01
N ASN A 152 10.16 2.26 -9.10
CA ASN A 152 10.23 1.68 -10.44
C ASN A 152 10.04 2.80 -11.49
N GLN A 153 10.14 2.45 -12.77
CA GLN A 153 10.04 3.42 -13.89
C GLN A 153 8.69 4.13 -14.01
N TYR A 154 7.65 3.70 -13.29
CA TYR A 154 6.31 4.28 -13.32
C TYR A 154 6.03 5.19 -12.12
N THR A 155 6.75 4.99 -11.01
CA THR A 155 6.57 5.80 -9.80
C THR A 155 7.25 7.14 -9.96
N LYS A 156 6.56 8.20 -9.53
CA LYS A 156 7.14 9.54 -9.45
C LYS A 156 7.73 9.76 -8.07
N ASP A 157 8.72 10.63 -7.98
CA ASP A 157 9.24 11.06 -6.70
C ASP A 157 8.12 11.66 -5.83
N SER A 158 8.18 11.39 -4.53
CA SER A 158 7.15 11.78 -3.58
C SER A 158 7.79 12.29 -2.30
N LEU A 159 7.26 13.40 -1.80
CA LEU A 159 7.68 13.96 -0.50
C LEU A 159 7.22 13.12 0.70
N LEU A 160 6.37 12.12 0.50
CA LEU A 160 5.86 11.28 1.59
C LEU A 160 6.95 10.48 2.31
N ALA A 161 8.06 10.18 1.64
CA ALA A 161 9.20 9.53 2.29
C ALA A 161 10.10 10.51 3.05
N LEU A 162 9.94 11.82 2.88
CA LEU A 162 10.79 12.84 3.52
C LEU A 162 10.84 12.73 5.04
N PRO A 163 9.74 12.59 5.78
CA PRO A 163 9.79 12.41 7.23
C PRO A 163 10.56 11.16 7.64
N TYR A 164 10.44 10.07 6.88
CA TYR A 164 11.20 8.84 7.11
C TYR A 164 12.69 9.07 6.92
N MET A 165 13.08 9.75 5.83
CA MET A 165 14.48 10.11 5.56
C MET A 165 15.04 11.02 6.64
N LEU A 166 14.36 12.09 7.00
CA LEU A 166 14.79 13.03 8.05
C LEU A 166 15.03 12.32 9.38
N ARG A 167 14.14 11.41 9.76
CA ARG A 167 14.27 10.65 10.99
C ARG A 167 15.47 9.70 10.99
N TYR A 168 15.73 9.01 9.91
CA TYR A 168 16.80 8.02 9.84
C TYR A 168 18.14 8.60 9.39
N LEU A 169 18.14 9.67 8.60
CA LEU A 169 19.38 10.36 8.20
C LEU A 169 19.93 11.22 9.33
N SER A 170 19.08 11.94 10.09
CA SER A 170 19.54 12.75 11.22
C SER A 170 20.15 11.90 12.34
N LEU A 171 19.82 10.60 12.44
CA LEU A 171 20.44 9.68 13.41
C LEU A 171 21.83 9.17 12.99
N ILE A 172 22.21 9.35 11.72
CA ILE A 172 23.53 8.96 11.20
C ILE A 172 24.56 10.09 11.43
N HIS A 173 24.11 11.30 11.71
CA HIS A 173 24.95 12.49 11.85
C HIS A 173 25.05 13.04 13.31
N ILE A 174 24.58 12.27 14.32
CA ILE A 174 24.75 12.63 15.73
C ILE A 174 25.66 11.60 16.42
#